data_b7cd623ec9c3b6da68babb15c26de317
#
_entry.id   b7cd623ec9c3b6da68babb15c26de317
#
_cell.length_a   1.000
_cell.length_b   1.000
_cell.length_c   1.000
_cell.angle_alpha   90.00
_cell.angle_beta   90.00
_cell.angle_gamma   90.00
#
_symmetry.space_group_name_H-M   'P 1'
#
loop_
_entity.id
_entity.type
_entity.pdbx_description
1 polymer ?
#
loop_
_entity_poly.entity_id
_entity_poly.type
_entity_poly.pdbx_seq_one_letter_code
_entity_poly.pdbx_strand_id
1 'polypeptide(L)'
;REVKKNYAVPRKTEIRDEIVDIKLDAKEMIPDEKCVIVVTNDGYVKRVSQKSFSSSTEETTLKPGDYVTNKFMASTRDSLLLFTNLGNYLYVPIHILPEVKYKDLGKHISNTIMIKEQERIVASLILKDKSKTLTLFTKKGLTKQVLLKDFEVTRYSKPMMAIKLKDDDELINADTSSDEVLFVTNNGLYLRFNTNEIP
;
A
#
# COMPACT_ATOMS: atom_id res chain seq x y z
N ARG A 1 56.80 31.14 9.07
CA ARG A 1 56.64 30.37 10.33
C ARG A 1 55.70 31.08 11.32
N GLU A 2 55.71 32.42 11.41
CA GLU A 2 54.85 33.22 12.31
C GLU A 2 53.36 33.07 11.99
N VAL A 3 52.96 33.11 10.73
CA VAL A 3 51.54 32.96 10.31
C VAL A 3 50.95 31.62 10.77
N LYS A 4 51.74 30.54 10.65
CA LYS A 4 51.29 29.22 11.13
C LYS A 4 51.16 29.17 12.64
N LYS A 5 52.01 29.89 13.38
CA LYS A 5 52.00 29.92 14.85
C LYS A 5 50.79 30.71 15.38
N ASN A 6 50.42 31.80 14.70
CA ASN A 6 49.40 32.73 15.17
C ASN A 6 48.00 32.45 14.64
N TYR A 7 47.89 31.76 13.47
CA TYR A 7 46.61 31.57 12.75
C TYR A 7 46.31 30.11 12.36
N ALA A 8 47.12 29.15 12.83
CA ALA A 8 46.84 27.75 12.54
C ALA A 8 45.58 27.29 13.27
N VAL A 9 44.60 26.84 12.49
CA VAL A 9 43.39 26.20 13.02
C VAL A 9 43.59 24.69 12.93
N PRO A 10 43.23 23.91 13.96
CA PRO A 10 43.26 22.45 13.89
C PRO A 10 42.45 21.93 12.71
N ARG A 11 42.91 20.86 12.09
CA ARG A 11 42.18 20.23 10.99
C ARG A 11 40.80 19.75 11.50
N LYS A 12 39.73 20.15 10.83
CA LYS A 12 38.35 19.75 11.16
C LYS A 12 37.98 18.41 10.58
N THR A 13 38.78 17.86 9.64
CA THR A 13 38.53 16.54 9.02
C THR A 13 39.37 15.48 9.72
N GLU A 14 38.76 14.39 10.05
CA GLU A 14 39.36 13.18 10.61
C GLU A 14 39.69 12.21 9.47
N ILE A 15 40.91 11.64 9.49
CA ILE A 15 41.28 10.56 8.57
C ILE A 15 40.98 9.26 9.31
N ARG A 16 40.07 8.45 8.78
CA ARG A 16 39.74 7.12 9.30
C ARG A 16 40.28 6.08 8.34
N ASP A 17 40.92 5.08 8.87
CA ASP A 17 41.43 3.94 8.07
C ASP A 17 40.31 2.96 7.65
N GLU A 18 39.14 3.07 8.29
CA GLU A 18 37.97 2.27 7.95
C GLU A 18 37.00 3.05 7.08
N ILE A 19 36.67 2.49 5.92
CA ILE A 19 35.56 2.95 5.09
C ILE A 19 34.28 2.44 5.76
N VAL A 20 33.60 3.30 6.53
CA VAL A 20 32.24 3.03 6.97
C VAL A 20 31.36 3.23 5.75
N ASP A 21 30.96 2.11 5.11
CA ASP A 21 29.90 2.14 4.10
C ASP A 21 28.63 2.68 4.74
N ILE A 22 28.35 3.95 4.53
CA ILE A 22 27.08 4.57 4.92
C ILE A 22 26.04 4.01 3.96
N LYS A 23 25.41 2.91 4.34
CA LYS A 23 24.21 2.41 3.64
C LYS A 23 23.07 3.39 3.94
N LEU A 24 22.92 4.38 3.10
CA LEU A 24 21.74 5.24 3.13
C LEU A 24 20.53 4.38 2.73
N ASP A 25 19.61 4.15 3.65
CA ASP A 25 18.33 3.56 3.30
C ASP A 25 17.58 4.59 2.43
N ALA A 26 17.27 4.22 1.20
CA ALA A 26 16.53 5.08 0.27
C ALA A 26 15.19 5.56 0.86
N LYS A 27 14.61 4.81 1.80
CA LYS A 27 13.40 5.21 2.54
C LYS A 27 13.64 6.37 3.51
N GLU A 28 14.85 6.50 4.08
CA GLU A 28 15.18 7.60 4.99
C GLU A 28 15.28 8.94 4.25
N MET A 29 15.57 8.92 2.95
CA MET A 29 15.61 10.12 2.11
C MET A 29 14.21 10.65 1.75
N ILE A 30 13.16 9.86 1.95
CA ILE A 30 11.78 10.27 1.69
C ILE A 30 11.29 11.09 2.89
N PRO A 31 10.80 12.34 2.71
CA PRO A 31 10.17 13.11 3.77
C PRO A 31 9.02 12.33 4.39
N ASP A 32 8.96 12.28 5.73
CA ASP A 32 7.86 11.60 6.45
C ASP A 32 6.69 12.57 6.67
N GLU A 33 5.74 12.55 5.77
CA GLU A 33 4.57 13.41 5.79
C GLU A 33 3.28 12.61 5.95
N LYS A 34 2.40 13.08 6.83
CA LYS A 34 1.06 12.49 6.97
C LYS A 34 0.19 12.84 5.78
N CYS A 35 -0.46 11.85 5.22
CA CYS A 35 -1.34 12.00 4.07
C CYS A 35 -2.58 11.10 4.18
N VAL A 36 -3.56 11.38 3.34
CA VAL A 36 -4.75 10.56 3.16
C VAL A 36 -4.68 9.91 1.80
N ILE A 37 -4.84 8.59 1.77
CA ILE A 37 -4.95 7.82 0.54
C ILE A 37 -6.42 7.50 0.32
N VAL A 38 -6.91 7.79 -0.88
CA VAL A 38 -8.28 7.46 -1.30
C VAL A 38 -8.19 6.48 -2.44
N VAL A 39 -8.96 5.39 -2.33
CA VAL A 39 -9.06 4.34 -3.34
C VAL A 39 -10.53 4.22 -3.74
N THR A 40 -10.80 4.13 -5.04
CA THR A 40 -12.15 3.94 -5.58
C THR A 40 -12.33 2.53 -6.14
N ASN A 41 -13.58 2.13 -6.35
CA ASN A 41 -13.94 0.83 -6.91
C ASN A 41 -13.36 0.63 -8.32
N ASP A 42 -13.36 1.67 -9.14
CA ASP A 42 -12.82 1.61 -10.50
C ASP A 42 -11.30 1.69 -10.57
N GLY A 43 -10.62 1.70 -9.39
CA GLY A 43 -9.16 1.67 -9.32
C GLY A 43 -8.48 3.05 -9.44
N TYR A 44 -9.21 4.13 -9.20
CA TYR A 44 -8.60 5.45 -9.04
C TYR A 44 -7.97 5.57 -7.66
N VAL A 45 -6.75 6.06 -7.62
CA VAL A 45 -5.98 6.24 -6.40
C VAL A 45 -5.43 7.66 -6.35
N LYS A 46 -5.44 8.26 -5.18
CA LYS A 46 -4.82 9.56 -4.94
C LYS A 46 -4.22 9.67 -3.55
N ARG A 47 -3.17 10.46 -3.47
CA ARG A 47 -2.56 10.92 -2.23
C ARG A 47 -2.99 12.38 -2.01
N VAL A 48 -3.48 12.69 -0.83
CA VAL A 48 -3.93 14.02 -0.43
C VAL A 48 -3.19 14.42 0.83
N SER A 49 -2.65 15.63 0.89
CA SER A 49 -2.05 16.13 2.13
C SER A 49 -3.10 16.25 3.23
N GLN A 50 -2.70 16.02 4.48
CA GLN A 50 -3.62 16.13 5.63
C GLN A 50 -4.29 17.51 5.68
N LYS A 51 -3.54 18.55 5.33
CA LYS A 51 -4.07 19.94 5.29
C LYS A 51 -5.18 20.08 4.24
N SER A 52 -4.98 19.57 3.03
CA SER A 52 -5.99 19.63 1.95
C SER A 52 -7.23 18.81 2.31
N PHE A 53 -7.06 17.67 2.97
CA PHE A 53 -8.17 16.84 3.42
C PHE A 53 -8.99 17.53 4.51
N SER A 54 -8.34 18.11 5.55
CA SER A 54 -9.03 18.75 6.67
C SER A 54 -9.72 20.06 6.29
N SER A 55 -9.21 20.75 5.28
CA SER A 55 -9.80 22.03 4.80
C SER A 55 -10.89 21.84 3.75
N SER A 56 -11.12 20.63 3.27
CA SER A 56 -12.12 20.37 2.25
C SER A 56 -13.51 20.19 2.87
N THR A 57 -14.45 21.00 2.41
CA THR A 57 -15.88 20.87 2.71
C THR A 57 -16.65 20.16 1.61
N GLU A 58 -16.00 19.95 0.46
CA GLU A 58 -16.60 19.33 -0.72
C GLU A 58 -16.32 17.82 -0.74
N GLU A 59 -17.20 17.08 -1.38
CA GLU A 59 -16.96 15.67 -1.68
C GLU A 59 -15.90 15.50 -2.78
N THR A 60 -15.26 14.35 -2.80
CA THR A 60 -14.28 14.01 -3.85
C THR A 60 -14.99 13.79 -5.19
N THR A 61 -14.39 14.29 -6.27
CA THR A 61 -14.86 13.99 -7.63
C THR A 61 -14.63 12.51 -7.96
N LEU A 62 -15.65 11.87 -8.50
CA LEU A 62 -15.64 10.47 -8.94
C LEU A 62 -16.08 10.36 -10.39
N LYS A 63 -15.77 9.25 -11.04
CA LYS A 63 -16.37 8.89 -12.33
C LYS A 63 -17.85 8.54 -12.13
N PRO A 64 -18.70 8.70 -13.17
CA PRO A 64 -20.09 8.24 -13.11
C PRO A 64 -20.17 6.75 -12.77
N GLY A 65 -20.88 6.43 -11.69
CA GLY A 65 -21.04 5.05 -11.20
C GLY A 65 -19.92 4.53 -10.30
N ASP A 66 -18.79 5.26 -10.15
CA ASP A 66 -17.70 4.91 -9.24
C ASP A 66 -18.00 5.37 -7.80
N TYR A 67 -17.37 4.74 -6.82
CA TYR A 67 -17.49 5.08 -5.41
C TYR A 67 -16.19 4.85 -4.65
N VAL A 68 -16.01 5.56 -3.54
CA VAL A 68 -14.84 5.38 -2.68
C VAL A 68 -14.97 4.09 -1.90
N THR A 69 -14.04 3.16 -2.10
CA THR A 69 -13.97 1.91 -1.35
C THR A 69 -13.23 2.09 -0.03
N ASN A 70 -12.14 2.85 -0.03
CA ASN A 70 -11.32 3.03 1.16
C ASN A 70 -10.71 4.43 1.25
N LYS A 71 -10.58 4.91 2.49
CA LYS A 71 -9.81 6.10 2.87
C LYS A 71 -8.86 5.72 4.01
N PHE A 72 -7.56 5.92 3.81
CA PHE A 72 -6.54 5.57 4.79
C PHE A 72 -5.75 6.78 5.23
N MET A 73 -5.51 6.90 6.54
CA MET A 73 -4.46 7.76 7.07
C MET A 73 -3.12 7.03 7.00
N ALA A 74 -2.16 7.60 6.31
CA ALA A 74 -0.88 6.99 6.03
C ALA A 74 0.27 8.01 6.08
N SER A 75 1.51 7.53 6.05
CA SER A 75 2.71 8.30 5.80
C SER A 75 3.17 8.13 4.35
N THR A 76 3.90 9.10 3.83
CA THR A 76 4.60 9.00 2.55
C THR A 76 5.59 7.84 2.50
N ARG A 77 6.08 7.37 3.66
CA ARG A 77 6.99 6.22 3.80
C ARG A 77 6.28 4.87 3.84
N ASP A 78 4.96 4.85 3.99
CA ASP A 78 4.16 3.64 3.95
C ASP A 78 4.00 3.13 2.51
N SER A 79 3.45 1.92 2.38
CA SER A 79 3.10 1.32 1.10
C SER A 79 1.64 0.91 1.09
N LEU A 80 0.98 1.14 -0.04
CA LEU A 80 -0.38 0.70 -0.31
C LEU A 80 -0.33 -0.65 -1.03
N LEU A 81 -1.08 -1.63 -0.54
CA LEU A 81 -1.35 -2.88 -1.21
C LEU A 81 -2.74 -2.83 -1.83
N LEU A 82 -2.83 -3.16 -3.11
CA LEU A 82 -4.09 -3.29 -3.85
C LEU A 82 -4.20 -4.71 -4.36
N PHE A 83 -5.28 -5.39 -4.02
CA PHE A 83 -5.53 -6.78 -4.44
C PHE A 83 -6.51 -6.80 -5.59
N THR A 84 -6.29 -7.70 -6.55
CA THR A 84 -7.10 -7.79 -7.76
C THR A 84 -7.90 -9.09 -7.81
N ASN A 85 -9.01 -9.07 -8.53
CA ASN A 85 -9.87 -10.23 -8.73
C ASN A 85 -9.14 -11.44 -9.34
N LEU A 86 -8.03 -11.23 -10.05
CA LEU A 86 -7.20 -12.29 -10.63
C LEU A 86 -6.20 -12.92 -9.63
N GLY A 87 -6.32 -12.60 -8.34
CA GLY A 87 -5.45 -13.14 -7.29
C GLY A 87 -4.06 -12.52 -7.25
N ASN A 88 -3.87 -11.38 -7.90
CA ASN A 88 -2.63 -10.62 -7.85
C ASN A 88 -2.72 -9.51 -6.80
N TYR A 89 -1.55 -8.93 -6.47
CA TYR A 89 -1.46 -7.71 -5.72
C TYR A 89 -0.50 -6.71 -6.37
N LEU A 90 -0.76 -5.43 -6.13
CA LEU A 90 0.07 -4.32 -6.54
C LEU A 90 0.70 -3.72 -5.28
N TYR A 91 2.01 -3.59 -5.27
CA TYR A 91 2.73 -2.90 -4.21
C TYR A 91 3.03 -1.48 -4.67
N VAL A 92 2.45 -0.50 -3.99
CA VAL A 92 2.52 0.91 -4.39
C VAL A 92 3.11 1.74 -3.24
N PRO A 93 4.40 2.11 -3.30
CA PRO A 93 4.96 3.07 -2.35
C PRO A 93 4.18 4.38 -2.40
N ILE A 94 3.76 4.90 -1.25
CA ILE A 94 2.87 6.07 -1.20
C ILE A 94 3.53 7.33 -1.77
N HIS A 95 4.84 7.48 -1.58
CA HIS A 95 5.58 8.64 -2.09
C HIS A 95 5.57 8.79 -3.62
N ILE A 96 5.38 7.69 -4.38
CA ILE A 96 5.29 7.76 -5.85
C ILE A 96 3.92 8.20 -6.35
N LEU A 97 2.89 8.13 -5.50
CA LEU A 97 1.56 8.61 -5.86
C LEU A 97 1.57 10.14 -5.95
N PRO A 98 1.02 10.71 -7.03
CA PRO A 98 0.94 12.16 -7.16
C PRO A 98 0.06 12.75 -6.06
N GLU A 99 0.53 13.84 -5.45
CA GLU A 99 -0.28 14.61 -4.53
C GLU A 99 -1.27 15.48 -5.31
N VAL A 100 -2.52 15.40 -4.92
CA VAL A 100 -3.62 16.16 -5.52
C VAL A 100 -4.53 16.72 -4.43
N LYS A 101 -5.39 17.69 -4.78
CA LYS A 101 -6.40 18.21 -3.86
C LYS A 101 -7.47 17.15 -3.61
N TYR A 102 -8.11 17.20 -2.43
CA TYR A 102 -9.11 16.19 -2.08
C TYR A 102 -10.28 16.12 -3.08
N LYS A 103 -10.69 17.24 -3.66
CA LYS A 103 -11.74 17.31 -4.68
C LYS A 103 -11.35 16.72 -6.05
N ASP A 104 -10.07 16.58 -6.36
CA ASP A 104 -9.63 16.08 -7.66
C ASP A 104 -9.90 14.57 -7.79
N LEU A 105 -10.11 14.09 -9.02
CA LEU A 105 -10.40 12.67 -9.30
C LEU A 105 -9.25 11.72 -8.89
N GLY A 106 -8.00 12.15 -9.02
CA GLY A 106 -6.82 11.27 -8.88
C GLY A 106 -6.44 10.61 -10.20
N LYS A 107 -5.63 9.54 -10.12
CA LYS A 107 -5.18 8.80 -11.30
C LYS A 107 -5.55 7.33 -11.18
N HIS A 108 -5.92 6.72 -12.29
CA HIS A 108 -6.15 5.28 -12.33
C HIS A 108 -4.84 4.54 -12.11
N ILE A 109 -4.87 3.45 -11.35
CA ILE A 109 -3.67 2.71 -10.95
C ILE A 109 -2.89 2.13 -12.14
N SER A 110 -3.56 1.83 -13.25
CA SER A 110 -2.92 1.36 -14.49
C SER A 110 -1.90 2.34 -15.07
N ASN A 111 -1.98 3.62 -14.70
CA ASN A 111 -0.99 4.63 -15.10
C ASN A 111 0.35 4.46 -14.33
N THR A 112 0.33 3.75 -13.22
CA THR A 112 1.52 3.50 -12.37
C THR A 112 2.01 2.07 -12.53
N ILE A 113 1.11 1.10 -12.50
CA ILE A 113 1.40 -0.33 -12.65
C ILE A 113 0.43 -0.89 -13.68
N MET A 114 0.95 -1.41 -14.79
CA MET A 114 0.12 -1.98 -15.85
C MET A 114 -0.60 -3.22 -15.34
N ILE A 115 -1.92 -3.18 -15.37
CA ILE A 115 -2.82 -4.31 -15.05
C ILE A 115 -3.54 -4.75 -16.33
N LYS A 116 -4.07 -5.97 -16.33
CA LYS A 116 -4.86 -6.50 -17.46
C LYS A 116 -6.20 -5.78 -17.56
N GLU A 117 -6.79 -5.72 -18.76
CA GLU A 117 -8.07 -5.05 -18.98
C GLU A 117 -9.21 -5.60 -18.11
N GLN A 118 -9.21 -6.91 -17.84
CA GLN A 118 -10.19 -7.57 -16.98
C GLN A 118 -9.83 -7.57 -15.50
N GLU A 119 -8.72 -6.99 -15.13
CA GLU A 119 -8.21 -6.98 -13.77
C GLU A 119 -8.73 -5.74 -13.03
N ARG A 120 -9.47 -5.96 -11.94
CA ARG A 120 -10.07 -4.91 -11.11
C ARG A 120 -9.61 -5.02 -9.66
N ILE A 121 -9.57 -3.90 -8.97
CA ILE A 121 -9.24 -3.86 -7.54
C ILE A 121 -10.43 -4.36 -6.73
N VAL A 122 -10.19 -5.31 -5.82
CA VAL A 122 -11.22 -5.89 -4.94
C VAL A 122 -10.98 -5.58 -3.47
N ALA A 123 -9.73 -5.29 -3.09
CA ALA A 123 -9.38 -4.91 -1.74
C ALA A 123 -8.15 -4.00 -1.72
N SER A 124 -8.04 -3.19 -0.68
CA SER A 124 -6.88 -2.31 -0.46
C SER A 124 -6.56 -2.20 1.03
N LEU A 125 -5.29 -2.07 1.35
CA LEU A 125 -4.81 -1.84 2.72
C LEU A 125 -3.46 -1.13 2.73
N ILE A 126 -3.12 -0.50 3.86
CA ILE A 126 -1.80 0.08 4.08
C ILE A 126 -0.91 -0.93 4.80
N LEU A 127 0.27 -1.19 4.24
CA LEU A 127 1.28 -2.06 4.84
C LEU A 127 1.99 -1.30 5.97
N LYS A 128 1.45 -1.39 7.20
CA LYS A 128 2.03 -0.78 8.40
C LYS A 128 2.62 -1.83 9.34
N ASP A 129 1.77 -2.68 9.87
CA ASP A 129 2.14 -3.71 10.83
C ASP A 129 2.41 -5.03 10.12
N LYS A 130 3.68 -5.28 9.86
CA LYS A 130 4.14 -6.47 9.13
C LYS A 130 3.98 -7.77 9.91
N SER A 131 3.70 -7.71 11.22
CA SER A 131 3.47 -8.90 12.06
C SER A 131 2.07 -9.48 11.89
N LYS A 132 1.15 -8.71 11.33
CA LYS A 132 -0.23 -9.15 11.11
C LYS A 132 -0.35 -10.13 9.97
N THR A 133 -1.37 -10.97 10.07
CA THR A 133 -1.78 -11.90 9.03
C THR A 133 -2.88 -11.27 8.17
N LEU A 134 -2.76 -11.45 6.87
CA LEU A 134 -3.77 -11.11 5.89
C LEU A 134 -4.52 -12.38 5.48
N THR A 135 -5.84 -12.33 5.49
CA THR A 135 -6.70 -13.39 4.97
C THR A 135 -7.22 -12.99 3.59
N LEU A 136 -7.05 -13.87 2.62
CA LEU A 136 -7.54 -13.75 1.25
C LEU A 136 -8.79 -14.62 1.10
N PHE A 137 -9.81 -14.09 0.43
CA PHE A 137 -11.12 -14.74 0.26
C PHE A 137 -11.46 -14.84 -1.22
N THR A 138 -11.84 -16.06 -1.67
CA THR A 138 -12.23 -16.27 -3.06
C THR A 138 -13.76 -16.46 -3.20
N LYS A 139 -14.26 -16.24 -4.40
CA LYS A 139 -15.67 -16.35 -4.77
C LYS A 139 -16.23 -17.76 -4.54
N LYS A 140 -15.39 -18.79 -4.71
CA LYS A 140 -15.76 -20.21 -4.46
C LYS A 140 -15.56 -20.63 -3.00
N GLY A 141 -15.28 -19.69 -2.08
CA GLY A 141 -15.15 -19.94 -0.65
C GLY A 141 -13.79 -20.47 -0.20
N LEU A 142 -12.76 -20.41 -1.05
CA LEU A 142 -11.42 -20.73 -0.62
C LEU A 142 -10.82 -19.56 0.18
N THR A 143 -10.06 -19.90 1.21
CA THR A 143 -9.34 -18.92 2.05
C THR A 143 -7.89 -19.30 2.16
N LYS A 144 -7.04 -18.28 2.33
CA LYS A 144 -5.62 -18.44 2.59
C LYS A 144 -5.13 -17.33 3.52
N GLN A 145 -4.30 -17.68 4.48
CA GLN A 145 -3.60 -16.70 5.31
C GLN A 145 -2.15 -16.51 4.85
N VAL A 146 -1.70 -15.26 4.89
CA VAL A 146 -0.32 -14.86 4.53
C VAL A 146 0.14 -13.76 5.47
N LEU A 147 1.35 -13.81 5.97
CA LEU A 147 1.91 -12.73 6.77
C LEU A 147 2.09 -11.47 5.90
N LEU A 148 1.71 -10.30 6.44
CA LEU A 148 1.86 -9.04 5.71
C LEU A 148 3.30 -8.73 5.29
N LYS A 149 4.30 -9.18 6.05
CA LYS A 149 5.71 -9.03 5.68
C LYS A 149 6.06 -9.66 4.33
N ASP A 150 5.36 -10.74 3.94
CA ASP A 150 5.65 -11.48 2.71
C ASP A 150 5.19 -10.73 1.45
N PHE A 151 4.39 -9.66 1.61
CA PHE A 151 4.00 -8.76 0.52
C PHE A 151 5.00 -7.61 0.31
N GLU A 152 6.01 -7.48 1.17
CA GLU A 152 7.04 -6.45 0.97
C GLU A 152 7.99 -6.86 -0.14
N VAL A 153 8.16 -5.99 -1.13
CA VAL A 153 8.98 -6.24 -2.30
C VAL A 153 9.84 -5.04 -2.65
N THR A 154 10.94 -5.28 -3.34
CA THR A 154 11.84 -4.24 -3.84
C THR A 154 11.53 -3.83 -5.28
N ARG A 155 10.86 -4.70 -6.05
CA ARG A 155 10.45 -4.46 -7.44
C ARG A 155 8.94 -4.47 -7.52
N TYR A 156 8.34 -3.34 -7.86
CA TYR A 156 6.88 -3.13 -7.86
C TYR A 156 6.34 -2.59 -9.19
N SER A 157 7.06 -2.80 -10.29
CA SER A 157 6.65 -2.29 -11.62
C SER A 157 5.53 -3.10 -12.29
N LYS A 158 5.17 -4.25 -11.73
CA LYS A 158 4.14 -5.14 -12.26
C LYS A 158 3.37 -5.86 -11.16
N PRO A 159 2.15 -6.36 -11.44
CA PRO A 159 1.38 -7.18 -10.52
C PRO A 159 2.15 -8.44 -10.10
N MET A 160 1.98 -8.84 -8.85
CA MET A 160 2.57 -10.05 -8.29
C MET A 160 1.47 -10.96 -7.76
N MET A 161 1.71 -12.27 -7.78
CA MET A 161 0.72 -13.24 -7.35
C MET A 161 0.60 -13.26 -5.81
N ALA A 162 -0.60 -13.00 -5.29
CA ALA A 162 -0.96 -13.16 -3.89
C ALA A 162 -1.50 -14.57 -3.60
N ILE A 163 -2.37 -15.05 -4.47
CA ILE A 163 -2.98 -16.38 -4.40
C ILE A 163 -3.11 -16.98 -5.81
N LYS A 164 -2.78 -18.27 -5.94
CA LYS A 164 -3.03 -19.01 -7.16
C LYS A 164 -4.49 -19.45 -7.17
N LEU A 165 -5.28 -18.85 -8.03
CA LEU A 165 -6.68 -19.21 -8.23
C LEU A 165 -6.80 -20.48 -9.07
N LYS A 166 -7.85 -21.26 -8.82
CA LYS A 166 -8.30 -22.33 -9.70
C LYS A 166 -9.14 -21.73 -10.84
N ASP A 167 -9.39 -22.55 -11.89
CA ASP A 167 -10.20 -22.12 -13.01
C ASP A 167 -11.57 -21.58 -12.57
N ASP A 168 -11.98 -20.47 -13.15
CA ASP A 168 -13.25 -19.77 -12.88
C ASP A 168 -13.43 -19.26 -11.43
N ASP A 169 -12.35 -19.16 -10.63
CA ASP A 169 -12.41 -18.53 -9.32
C ASP A 169 -11.87 -17.10 -9.37
N GLU A 170 -12.33 -16.25 -8.49
CA GLU A 170 -11.91 -14.87 -8.36
C GLU A 170 -11.58 -14.55 -6.89
N LEU A 171 -10.56 -13.74 -6.66
CA LEU A 171 -10.37 -13.09 -5.36
C LEU A 171 -11.48 -12.04 -5.20
N ILE A 172 -12.18 -12.06 -4.07
CA ILE A 172 -13.26 -11.11 -3.79
C ILE A 172 -12.95 -10.15 -2.65
N ASN A 173 -12.08 -10.54 -1.73
CA ASN A 173 -11.67 -9.69 -0.62
C ASN A 173 -10.30 -10.11 -0.06
N ALA A 174 -9.66 -9.18 0.62
CA ALA A 174 -8.44 -9.38 1.41
C ALA A 174 -8.49 -8.45 2.62
N ASP A 175 -8.37 -9.01 3.83
CA ASP A 175 -8.46 -8.22 5.06
C ASP A 175 -7.48 -8.72 6.13
N THR A 176 -7.04 -7.80 6.99
CA THR A 176 -6.24 -8.10 8.18
C THR A 176 -7.17 -8.48 9.31
N SER A 177 -7.35 -9.72 9.50
CA SER A 177 -8.39 -10.41 10.23
C SER A 177 -8.78 -9.88 11.62
N SER A 178 -10.06 -9.89 11.83
CA SER A 178 -10.76 -10.21 13.10
C SER A 178 -10.50 -11.66 13.52
N ASP A 179 -10.87 -12.03 14.74
CA ASP A 179 -10.73 -13.40 15.24
C ASP A 179 -11.66 -14.40 14.53
N GLU A 180 -12.70 -13.92 13.87
CA GLU A 180 -13.73 -14.73 13.25
C GLU A 180 -14.07 -14.24 11.83
N VAL A 181 -14.44 -15.18 10.99
CA VAL A 181 -14.92 -14.96 9.62
C VAL A 181 -16.32 -15.49 9.46
N LEU A 182 -17.16 -14.71 8.76
CA LEU A 182 -18.49 -15.10 8.34
C LEU A 182 -18.56 -15.12 6.80
N PHE A 183 -18.82 -16.28 6.23
CA PHE A 183 -19.22 -16.42 4.84
C PHE A 183 -20.73 -16.45 4.70
N VAL A 184 -21.23 -15.71 3.72
CA VAL A 184 -22.63 -15.73 3.33
C VAL A 184 -22.69 -16.02 1.83
N THR A 185 -23.42 -17.06 1.44
CA THR A 185 -23.60 -17.43 0.04
C THR A 185 -24.85 -16.75 -0.56
N ASN A 186 -24.90 -16.69 -1.88
CA ASN A 186 -26.08 -16.17 -2.60
C ASN A 186 -27.36 -16.99 -2.36
N ASN A 187 -27.23 -18.26 -1.90
CA ASN A 187 -28.35 -19.13 -1.55
C ASN A 187 -28.82 -18.96 -0.10
N GLY A 188 -28.29 -17.96 0.63
CA GLY A 188 -28.65 -17.69 2.02
C GLY A 188 -28.03 -18.64 3.05
N LEU A 189 -27.08 -19.48 2.65
CA LEU A 189 -26.29 -20.27 3.60
C LEU A 189 -25.19 -19.42 4.19
N TYR A 190 -24.89 -19.64 5.47
CA TYR A 190 -23.79 -18.96 6.15
C TYR A 190 -22.91 -19.97 6.90
N LEU A 191 -21.62 -19.63 7.01
CA LEU A 191 -20.63 -20.37 7.77
C LEU A 191 -19.82 -19.36 8.58
N ARG A 192 -19.75 -19.55 9.90
CA ARG A 192 -18.89 -18.78 10.81
C ARG A 192 -17.84 -19.70 11.40
N PHE A 193 -16.61 -19.25 11.40
CA PHE A 193 -15.48 -20.01 11.95
C PHE A 193 -14.36 -19.06 12.42
N ASN A 194 -13.44 -19.61 13.23
CA ASN A 194 -12.32 -18.84 13.73
C ASN A 194 -11.20 -18.76 12.67
N THR A 195 -10.57 -17.60 12.57
CA THR A 195 -9.46 -17.38 11.61
C THR A 195 -8.27 -18.30 11.87
N ASN A 196 -8.08 -18.81 13.09
CA ASN A 196 -7.04 -19.79 13.42
C ASN A 196 -7.24 -21.16 12.74
N GLU A 197 -8.44 -21.43 12.21
CA GLU A 197 -8.75 -22.66 11.47
C GLU A 197 -8.36 -22.58 9.99
N ILE A 198 -7.95 -21.40 9.52
CA ILE A 198 -7.52 -21.17 8.15
C ILE A 198 -6.02 -21.53 8.03
N PRO A 199 -5.65 -22.39 7.07
CA PRO A 199 -4.25 -22.77 6.85
C PRO A 199 -3.37 -21.64 6.29
#